data_2e7631d7c4e2fa4ad28b246503e019e4
#
_entry.id   2e7631d7c4e2fa4ad28b246503e019e4
#
_cell.length_a   1.000
_cell.length_b   1.000
_cell.length_c   1.000
_cell.angle_alpha   90.00
_cell.angle_beta   90.00
_cell.angle_gamma   90.00
#
_symmetry.space_group_name_H-M   'P 1'
#
loop_
_entity.id
_entity.type
_entity.pdbx_description
1 polymer ?
#
loop_
_entity_poly.entity_id
_entity_poly.type
_entity_poly.pdbx_seq_one_letter_code
_entity_poly.pdbx_strand_id
1 'polypeptide(L)'
;MKGIKKLLGLGLALTLSLGMAACSSSGKDNEEVGDKLQQIKDSGKLVLATSADYSPYEFHAMVDGKDTIVGFDVSIANAIADEIGVELEVMDMDFDGLLGALNADKADIVLACMTPDEERVKNADFSELYYEDKNVVIVRKGEEDKIKSDEDLKNINVGVQRGSTQEGFVVDTLGSTNYKSLTKIPDLMLELQNGNIDAIVTGKNVAAINVQNYDNVAIGNSNVGENCEESGAVALKKSDSNDSLVELINKVIKKLQDEGKVDEYMQEAIKLADEQ
;
A
#
# COMPACT_ATOMS: atom_id res chain seq x y z
N MET A 1 11.15 -75.13 -32.53
CA MET A 1 12.13 -76.17 -32.07
C MET A 1 12.72 -75.64 -30.74
N LYS A 2 12.38 -76.36 -29.71
CA LYS A 2 13.23 -76.95 -28.66
C LYS A 2 14.04 -75.88 -27.87
N GLY A 3 13.95 -75.79 -26.57
CA GLY A 3 13.52 -76.63 -25.43
C GLY A 3 14.16 -76.02 -24.20
N ILE A 4 13.42 -75.80 -23.13
CA ILE A 4 13.35 -76.66 -21.92
C ILE A 4 14.66 -76.71 -21.09
N LYS A 5 14.62 -76.26 -19.87
CA LYS A 5 14.67 -76.86 -18.52
C LYS A 5 15.32 -75.89 -17.54
N LYS A 6 14.63 -75.44 -16.46
CA LYS A 6 14.45 -76.08 -15.13
C LYS A 6 15.74 -76.25 -14.33
N LEU A 7 15.77 -75.61 -13.15
CA LEU A 7 15.82 -76.21 -11.77
C LEU A 7 16.28 -75.09 -10.83
N LEU A 8 15.49 -74.70 -9.87
CA LEU A 8 15.30 -75.17 -8.48
C LEU A 8 16.59 -75.07 -7.65
N GLY A 9 16.56 -74.28 -6.64
CA GLY A 9 17.53 -74.22 -5.54
C GLY A 9 16.94 -73.44 -4.37
N LEU A 10 16.34 -74.17 -3.52
CA LEU A 10 15.70 -73.99 -2.21
C LEU A 10 16.81 -73.68 -1.17
N GLY A 11 16.49 -72.86 -0.16
CA GLY A 11 17.29 -72.78 1.08
C GLY A 11 17.21 -71.40 1.71
N LEU A 12 16.42 -71.27 2.60
CA LEU A 12 16.24 -71.47 4.04
C LEU A 12 16.21 -70.09 4.77
N ALA A 13 15.11 -69.95 5.46
CA ALA A 13 14.75 -68.90 6.40
C ALA A 13 15.77 -68.74 7.54
N LEU A 14 15.92 -67.48 7.99
CA LEU A 14 16.05 -67.24 9.42
C LEU A 14 15.45 -65.89 9.78
N THR A 15 14.39 -65.96 10.55
CA THR A 15 13.68 -64.92 11.28
C THR A 15 14.57 -64.23 12.29
N LEU A 16 14.51 -62.89 12.37
CA LEU A 16 14.59 -62.20 13.64
C LEU A 16 13.68 -60.99 13.63
N SER A 17 12.57 -61.18 14.31
CA SER A 17 11.69 -60.13 14.83
C SER A 17 12.39 -59.33 15.92
N LEU A 18 12.14 -58.05 15.97
CA LEU A 18 11.95 -57.08 17.09
C LEU A 18 12.33 -55.72 16.56
N GLY A 19 11.47 -54.79 16.61
CA GLY A 19 10.86 -53.94 17.50
C GLY A 19 10.00 -52.89 16.81
N MET A 20 8.74 -53.03 16.86
CA MET A 20 7.80 -51.88 16.67
C MET A 20 7.99 -50.97 17.88
N ALA A 21 8.53 -49.80 17.66
CA ALA A 21 8.22 -48.64 18.47
C ALA A 21 7.48 -47.65 17.57
N ALA A 22 6.18 -47.80 17.51
CA ALA A 22 5.30 -46.79 16.99
C ALA A 22 5.31 -45.62 17.97
N CYS A 23 6.14 -44.62 17.71
CA CYS A 23 5.90 -43.26 18.22
C CYS A 23 4.99 -42.59 17.22
N SER A 24 3.68 -42.77 17.40
CA SER A 24 2.68 -41.87 16.88
C SER A 24 2.81 -40.56 17.68
N SER A 25 3.70 -39.65 17.22
CA SER A 25 3.56 -38.25 17.53
C SER A 25 2.78 -37.64 16.39
N SER A 26 1.46 -37.48 16.60
CA SER A 26 0.69 -36.50 15.88
C SER A 26 1.22 -35.10 16.30
N GLY A 27 2.41 -34.78 15.82
CA GLY A 27 2.85 -33.40 15.72
C GLY A 27 1.97 -32.77 14.65
N LYS A 28 1.08 -31.86 15.03
CA LYS A 28 0.73 -30.78 14.14
C LYS A 28 2.06 -30.16 13.77
N ASP A 29 2.41 -30.24 12.52
CA ASP A 29 3.40 -29.34 11.92
C ASP A 29 2.80 -27.93 12.05
N ASN A 30 3.04 -27.28 13.19
CA ASN A 30 3.18 -25.85 13.21
C ASN A 30 4.45 -25.63 12.41
N GLU A 31 4.36 -25.36 11.12
CA GLU A 31 5.40 -24.58 10.44
C GLU A 31 5.55 -23.34 11.32
N GLU A 32 6.66 -23.23 12.02
CA GLU A 32 7.09 -21.96 12.61
C GLU A 32 7.15 -21.00 11.42
N VAL A 33 6.19 -20.10 11.34
CA VAL A 33 6.21 -19.02 10.36
C VAL A 33 7.46 -18.23 10.72
N GLY A 34 8.52 -18.37 9.91
CA GLY A 34 9.79 -17.75 10.19
C GLY A 34 9.66 -16.24 10.26
N ASP A 35 10.52 -15.60 11.05
CA ASP A 35 10.58 -14.14 11.18
C ASP A 35 10.64 -13.45 9.81
N LYS A 36 9.67 -12.57 9.51
CA LYS A 36 9.53 -11.89 8.22
C LYS A 36 10.76 -11.04 7.89
N LEU A 37 11.33 -10.35 8.88
CA LEU A 37 12.55 -9.57 8.71
C LEU A 37 13.73 -10.44 8.27
N GLN A 38 13.85 -11.65 8.83
CA GLN A 38 14.91 -12.58 8.41
C GLN A 38 14.68 -13.09 6.99
N GLN A 39 13.43 -13.38 6.60
CA GLN A 39 13.10 -13.79 5.22
C GLN A 39 13.49 -12.70 4.20
N ILE A 40 13.22 -11.41 4.51
CA ILE A 40 13.60 -10.27 3.67
C ILE A 40 15.13 -10.19 3.56
N LYS A 41 15.86 -10.31 4.69
CA LYS A 41 17.33 -10.32 4.67
C LYS A 41 17.91 -11.46 3.83
N ASP A 42 17.34 -12.65 3.94
CA ASP A 42 17.80 -13.83 3.21
C ASP A 42 17.49 -13.72 1.70
N SER A 43 16.39 -13.03 1.32
CA SER A 43 16.05 -12.77 -0.08
C SER A 43 16.91 -11.67 -0.71
N GLY A 44 17.52 -10.81 0.10
CA GLY A 44 18.32 -9.66 -0.33
C GLY A 44 17.50 -8.50 -0.88
N LYS A 45 16.17 -8.54 -0.76
CA LYS A 45 15.28 -7.49 -1.28
C LYS A 45 14.06 -7.27 -0.37
N LEU A 46 13.58 -6.02 -0.36
CA LEU A 46 12.31 -5.60 0.22
C LEU A 46 11.35 -5.23 -0.92
N VAL A 47 10.22 -5.90 -1.02
CA VAL A 47 9.22 -5.64 -2.08
C VAL A 47 8.17 -4.67 -1.55
N LEU A 48 8.15 -3.46 -2.10
CA LEU A 48 7.15 -2.42 -1.85
C LEU A 48 6.04 -2.52 -2.91
N ALA A 49 4.77 -2.63 -2.50
CA ALA A 49 3.65 -2.30 -3.37
C ALA A 49 3.14 -0.89 -3.09
N THR A 50 2.87 -0.14 -4.16
CA THR A 50 2.44 1.25 -4.12
C THR A 50 1.51 1.57 -5.29
N SER A 51 0.88 2.76 -5.31
CA SER A 51 -0.02 3.22 -6.38
C SER A 51 0.51 4.53 -6.95
N ALA A 52 1.39 4.41 -7.99
CA ALA A 52 2.25 5.49 -8.46
C ALA A 52 1.53 6.57 -9.28
N ASP A 53 0.37 7.03 -8.80
CA ASP A 53 -0.44 8.11 -9.35
C ASP A 53 -0.89 9.12 -8.28
N TYR A 54 -0.29 9.05 -7.08
CA TYR A 54 -0.66 9.85 -5.92
C TYR A 54 0.46 10.82 -5.50
N SER A 55 0.88 11.67 -6.46
CA SER A 55 1.93 12.68 -6.23
C SER A 55 1.52 13.67 -5.13
N PRO A 56 2.42 14.02 -4.19
CA PRO A 56 3.86 13.80 -4.16
C PRO A 56 4.30 12.52 -3.41
N TYR A 57 3.38 11.66 -2.97
CA TYR A 57 3.69 10.48 -2.16
C TYR A 57 4.38 9.40 -3.00
N GLU A 58 3.77 8.99 -4.11
CA GLU A 58 4.33 8.07 -5.09
C GLU A 58 3.84 8.41 -6.49
N PHE A 59 4.78 8.50 -7.43
CA PHE A 59 4.48 8.89 -8.81
C PHE A 59 5.62 8.53 -9.76
N HIS A 60 5.30 8.47 -11.05
CA HIS A 60 6.27 8.28 -12.10
C HIS A 60 7.00 9.59 -12.41
N ALA A 61 8.33 9.56 -12.46
CA ALA A 61 9.16 10.67 -12.90
C ALA A 61 10.30 10.21 -13.79
N MET A 62 10.77 11.10 -14.66
CA MET A 62 11.96 10.85 -15.48
C MET A 62 13.23 11.17 -14.68
N VAL A 63 13.89 10.13 -14.16
CA VAL A 63 15.17 10.25 -13.45
C VAL A 63 16.27 9.70 -14.33
N ASP A 64 17.26 10.55 -14.68
CA ASP A 64 18.37 10.18 -15.58
C ASP A 64 17.91 9.56 -16.92
N GLY A 65 16.76 10.02 -17.44
CA GLY A 65 16.18 9.54 -18.69
C GLY A 65 15.48 8.18 -18.61
N LYS A 66 15.19 7.70 -17.40
CA LYS A 66 14.41 6.50 -17.15
C LYS A 66 13.13 6.85 -16.41
N ASP A 67 12.03 6.25 -16.80
CA ASP A 67 10.80 6.26 -16.03
C ASP A 67 11.03 5.50 -14.72
N THR A 68 10.86 6.19 -13.60
CA THR A 68 11.17 5.68 -12.26
C THR A 68 10.06 6.09 -11.31
N ILE A 69 9.63 5.17 -10.46
CA ILE A 69 8.68 5.48 -9.40
C ILE A 69 9.45 6.13 -8.25
N VAL A 70 9.03 7.32 -7.88
CA VAL A 70 9.66 8.19 -6.88
C VAL A 70 8.60 8.81 -5.99
N GLY A 71 9.02 9.56 -4.99
CA GLY A 71 8.13 10.31 -4.11
C GLY A 71 8.45 10.09 -2.63
N PHE A 72 7.63 10.70 -1.80
CA PHE A 72 7.81 10.71 -0.36
C PHE A 72 7.78 9.29 0.23
N ASP A 73 6.78 8.48 -0.14
CA ASP A 73 6.61 7.11 0.34
C ASP A 73 7.74 6.19 -0.12
N VAL A 74 8.20 6.39 -1.36
CA VAL A 74 9.36 5.67 -1.89
C VAL A 74 10.64 6.03 -1.15
N SER A 75 10.80 7.29 -0.73
CA SER A 75 11.95 7.73 0.07
C SER A 75 11.97 7.07 1.46
N ILE A 76 10.80 6.97 2.11
CA ILE A 76 10.67 6.24 3.39
C ILE A 76 10.95 4.75 3.19
N ALA A 77 10.43 4.12 2.14
CA ALA A 77 10.67 2.71 1.84
C ALA A 77 12.15 2.43 1.58
N ASN A 78 12.86 3.33 0.87
CA ASN A 78 14.31 3.24 0.70
C ASN A 78 15.05 3.30 2.04
N ALA A 79 14.67 4.21 2.94
CA ALA A 79 15.30 4.30 4.27
C ALA A 79 15.08 3.02 5.10
N ILE A 80 13.91 2.37 4.95
CA ILE A 80 13.63 1.07 5.58
C ILE A 80 14.53 -0.03 4.97
N ALA A 81 14.61 -0.11 3.64
CA ALA A 81 15.45 -1.09 2.94
C ALA A 81 16.93 -0.92 3.29
N ASP A 82 17.42 0.31 3.37
CA ASP A 82 18.78 0.65 3.78
C ASP A 82 19.10 0.20 5.23
N GLU A 83 18.17 0.42 6.17
CA GLU A 83 18.35 -0.04 7.57
C GLU A 83 18.32 -1.57 7.67
N ILE A 84 17.56 -2.26 6.83
CA ILE A 84 17.57 -3.74 6.73
C ILE A 84 18.87 -4.22 6.06
N GLY A 85 19.42 -3.46 5.12
CA GLY A 85 20.61 -3.79 4.31
C GLY A 85 20.29 -4.60 3.06
N VAL A 86 19.15 -4.30 2.39
CA VAL A 86 18.65 -4.99 1.19
C VAL A 86 18.27 -3.99 0.10
N GLU A 87 18.08 -4.48 -1.14
CA GLU A 87 17.57 -3.65 -2.25
C GLU A 87 16.05 -3.42 -2.13
N LEU A 88 15.56 -2.23 -2.51
CA LEU A 88 14.13 -1.95 -2.65
C LEU A 88 13.67 -2.35 -4.06
N GLU A 89 12.65 -3.22 -4.14
CA GLU A 89 11.93 -3.53 -5.38
C GLU A 89 10.54 -2.89 -5.30
N VAL A 90 10.22 -1.99 -6.25
CA VAL A 90 8.94 -1.27 -6.26
C VAL A 90 7.99 -1.90 -7.26
N MET A 91 6.76 -2.21 -6.81
CA MET A 91 5.68 -2.76 -7.61
C MET A 91 4.51 -1.78 -7.65
N ASP A 92 4.21 -1.25 -8.85
CA ASP A 92 3.06 -0.36 -9.09
C ASP A 92 1.79 -1.15 -9.37
N MET A 93 0.69 -0.71 -8.76
CA MET A 93 -0.66 -1.25 -9.01
C MET A 93 -1.74 -0.28 -8.54
N ASP A 94 -3.01 -0.55 -8.88
CA ASP A 94 -4.13 0.26 -8.40
C ASP A 94 -4.26 0.15 -6.86
N PHE A 95 -4.60 1.28 -6.21
CA PHE A 95 -4.66 1.41 -4.75
C PHE A 95 -5.54 0.35 -4.08
N ASP A 96 -6.71 0.07 -4.64
CA ASP A 96 -7.66 -0.93 -4.12
C ASP A 96 -7.13 -2.37 -4.17
N GLY A 97 -6.06 -2.63 -4.92
CA GLY A 97 -5.36 -3.91 -5.02
C GLY A 97 -4.26 -4.14 -3.99
N LEU A 98 -3.75 -3.09 -3.33
CA LEU A 98 -2.51 -3.13 -2.54
C LEU A 98 -2.56 -4.14 -1.38
N LEU A 99 -3.59 -4.08 -0.52
CA LEU A 99 -3.74 -5.02 0.60
C LEU A 99 -3.99 -6.46 0.11
N GLY A 100 -4.60 -6.61 -1.07
CA GLY A 100 -4.76 -7.91 -1.72
C GLY A 100 -3.41 -8.51 -2.15
N ALA A 101 -2.51 -7.70 -2.69
CA ALA A 101 -1.16 -8.12 -3.06
C ALA A 101 -0.32 -8.51 -1.83
N LEU A 102 -0.43 -7.73 -0.75
CA LEU A 102 0.21 -7.99 0.53
C LEU A 102 -0.25 -9.33 1.12
N ASN A 103 -1.56 -9.58 1.17
CA ASN A 103 -2.13 -10.82 1.66
C ASN A 103 -1.79 -12.05 0.81
N ALA A 104 -1.50 -11.84 -0.48
CA ALA A 104 -1.08 -12.87 -1.42
C ALA A 104 0.46 -13.09 -1.45
N ASP A 105 1.21 -12.49 -0.52
CA ASP A 105 2.67 -12.55 -0.42
C ASP A 105 3.40 -12.08 -1.70
N LYS A 106 2.79 -11.14 -2.44
CA LYS A 106 3.40 -10.52 -3.61
C LYS A 106 4.25 -9.31 -3.25
N ALA A 107 3.98 -8.70 -2.11
CA ALA A 107 4.74 -7.61 -1.53
C ALA A 107 5.02 -7.90 -0.05
N ASP A 108 6.09 -7.31 0.46
CA ASP A 108 6.46 -7.38 1.87
C ASP A 108 5.83 -6.26 2.68
N ILE A 109 5.74 -5.07 2.07
CA ILE A 109 5.17 -3.86 2.65
C ILE A 109 4.33 -3.10 1.61
N VAL A 110 3.43 -2.26 2.11
CA VAL A 110 2.69 -1.26 1.33
C VAL A 110 2.96 0.12 1.92
N LEU A 111 3.37 1.06 1.08
CA LEU A 111 3.33 2.49 1.35
C LEU A 111 2.59 3.16 0.17
N ALA A 112 1.54 3.88 0.46
CA ALA A 112 0.68 4.58 -0.50
C ALA A 112 -0.19 5.63 0.23
N CYS A 113 0.40 6.41 1.12
CA CYS A 113 -0.31 7.29 2.07
C CYS A 113 -1.52 6.58 2.70
N MET A 114 -1.35 5.30 3.06
CA MET A 114 -2.46 4.45 3.48
C MET A 114 -2.80 4.67 4.96
N THR A 115 -3.98 5.20 5.22
CA THR A 115 -4.52 5.41 6.57
C THR A 115 -4.89 4.06 7.21
N PRO A 116 -4.44 3.75 8.44
CA PRO A 116 -4.81 2.54 9.17
C PRO A 116 -6.21 2.68 9.81
N ASP A 117 -7.26 2.63 8.99
CA ASP A 117 -8.64 2.69 9.46
C ASP A 117 -9.09 1.40 10.17
N GLU A 118 -10.28 1.45 10.81
CA GLU A 118 -10.81 0.32 11.59
C GLU A 118 -11.03 -0.97 10.77
N GLU A 119 -11.24 -0.87 9.47
CA GLU A 119 -11.44 -2.04 8.61
C GLU A 119 -10.09 -2.65 8.19
N ARG A 120 -9.15 -1.80 7.80
CA ARG A 120 -7.82 -2.22 7.34
C ARG A 120 -7.01 -2.90 8.45
N VAL A 121 -7.06 -2.38 9.69
CA VAL A 121 -6.33 -2.98 10.84
C VAL A 121 -6.84 -4.37 11.24
N LYS A 122 -8.03 -4.78 10.79
CA LYS A 122 -8.51 -6.16 10.96
C LYS A 122 -7.79 -7.14 10.05
N ASN A 123 -7.31 -6.67 8.90
CA ASN A 123 -6.78 -7.48 7.80
C ASN A 123 -5.28 -7.27 7.52
N ALA A 124 -4.68 -6.25 8.10
CA ALA A 124 -3.26 -5.92 7.97
C ALA A 124 -2.69 -5.43 9.30
N ASP A 125 -1.39 -5.57 9.51
CA ASP A 125 -0.65 -4.89 10.56
C ASP A 125 -0.14 -3.56 10.02
N PHE A 126 0.03 -2.58 10.91
CA PHE A 126 0.50 -1.26 10.54
C PHE A 126 1.63 -0.79 11.46
N SER A 127 2.52 0.00 10.92
CA SER A 127 3.50 0.77 11.69
C SER A 127 2.84 1.93 12.44
N GLU A 128 3.63 2.67 13.22
CA GLU A 128 3.28 4.03 13.62
C GLU A 128 3.13 4.92 12.38
N LEU A 129 2.37 6.02 12.51
CA LEU A 129 2.18 6.97 11.41
C LEU A 129 3.51 7.65 11.08
N TYR A 130 3.86 7.67 9.78
CA TYR A 130 5.00 8.45 9.31
C TYR A 130 4.59 9.86 8.87
N TYR A 131 3.30 10.08 8.53
CA TYR A 131 2.78 11.37 8.09
C TYR A 131 1.29 11.51 8.38
N GLU A 132 0.83 12.76 8.55
CA GLU A 132 -0.58 13.13 8.65
C GLU A 132 -0.85 14.30 7.70
N ASP A 133 -1.95 14.25 6.99
CA ASP A 133 -2.42 15.30 6.08
C ASP A 133 -3.92 15.57 6.33
N LYS A 134 -4.47 16.49 5.57
CA LYS A 134 -5.89 16.84 5.59
C LYS A 134 -6.51 16.58 4.24
N ASN A 135 -7.76 16.18 4.22
CA ASN A 135 -8.53 16.16 3.00
C ASN A 135 -9.04 17.54 2.62
N VAL A 136 -9.09 17.77 1.33
CA VAL A 136 -9.65 18.96 0.70
C VAL A 136 -10.48 18.56 -0.51
N VAL A 137 -11.19 19.54 -1.07
CA VAL A 137 -11.98 19.35 -2.27
C VAL A 137 -11.34 20.08 -3.43
N ILE A 138 -11.14 19.40 -4.56
CA ILE A 138 -10.79 20.04 -5.84
C ILE A 138 -12.09 20.29 -6.59
N VAL A 139 -12.25 21.51 -7.12
CA VAL A 139 -13.39 21.96 -7.91
C VAL A 139 -12.93 22.61 -9.20
N ARG A 140 -13.85 22.92 -10.13
CA ARG A 140 -13.52 23.77 -11.28
C ARG A 140 -13.25 25.20 -10.82
N LYS A 141 -12.30 25.86 -11.49
CA LYS A 141 -11.93 27.24 -11.19
C LYS A 141 -13.14 28.19 -11.31
N GLY A 142 -13.33 29.03 -10.29
CA GLY A 142 -14.49 29.89 -10.12
C GLY A 142 -15.63 29.23 -9.35
N GLU A 143 -15.45 27.99 -8.88
CA GLU A 143 -16.41 27.25 -8.08
C GLU A 143 -15.93 27.02 -6.63
N GLU A 144 -14.84 27.67 -6.21
CA GLU A 144 -14.13 27.45 -4.94
C GLU A 144 -15.03 27.65 -3.71
N ASP A 145 -16.04 28.51 -3.83
CA ASP A 145 -17.00 28.84 -2.75
C ASP A 145 -18.33 28.08 -2.85
N LYS A 146 -18.49 27.18 -3.82
CA LYS A 146 -19.76 26.45 -4.01
C LYS A 146 -20.01 25.39 -2.95
N ILE A 147 -18.96 24.72 -2.49
CA ILE A 147 -19.03 23.67 -1.48
C ILE A 147 -18.54 24.26 -0.16
N LYS A 148 -19.40 24.34 0.84
CA LYS A 148 -19.12 25.00 2.13
C LYS A 148 -19.14 24.04 3.31
N SER A 149 -19.74 22.87 3.11
CA SER A 149 -19.91 21.86 4.14
C SER A 149 -19.93 20.46 3.54
N ASP A 150 -19.74 19.44 4.37
CA ASP A 150 -19.86 18.04 4.00
C ASP A 150 -21.27 17.72 3.43
N GLU A 151 -22.31 18.39 3.90
CA GLU A 151 -23.67 18.21 3.40
C GLU A 151 -23.84 18.63 1.94
N ASP A 152 -23.06 19.61 1.46
CA ASP A 152 -23.11 20.06 0.06
C ASP A 152 -22.60 18.96 -0.89
N LEU A 153 -21.68 18.09 -0.42
CA LEU A 153 -21.17 16.95 -1.22
C LEU A 153 -22.23 15.89 -1.50
N LYS A 154 -23.25 15.75 -0.66
CA LYS A 154 -24.31 14.73 -0.84
C LYS A 154 -25.12 14.90 -2.11
N ASN A 155 -25.22 16.13 -2.61
CA ASN A 155 -26.14 16.49 -3.68
C ASN A 155 -25.45 16.72 -5.04
N ILE A 156 -24.15 16.44 -5.12
CA ILE A 156 -23.34 16.63 -6.32
C ILE A 156 -22.62 15.34 -6.69
N ASN A 157 -22.07 15.26 -7.91
CA ASN A 157 -21.27 14.12 -8.35
C ASN A 157 -19.85 14.26 -7.81
N VAL A 158 -19.50 13.47 -6.80
CA VAL A 158 -18.17 13.51 -6.16
C VAL A 158 -17.27 12.42 -6.75
N GLY A 159 -16.06 12.80 -7.16
CA GLY A 159 -15.00 11.88 -7.54
C GLY A 159 -14.17 11.48 -6.33
N VAL A 160 -13.85 10.20 -6.23
CA VAL A 160 -13.01 9.62 -5.17
C VAL A 160 -12.13 8.51 -5.74
N GLN A 161 -10.94 8.32 -5.17
CA GLN A 161 -10.12 7.17 -5.51
C GLN A 161 -10.73 5.90 -4.90
N ARG A 162 -10.78 4.82 -5.69
CA ARG A 162 -11.38 3.56 -5.27
C ARG A 162 -10.59 2.93 -4.11
N GLY A 163 -11.33 2.46 -3.10
CA GLY A 163 -10.77 1.83 -1.91
C GLY A 163 -10.14 2.80 -0.92
N SER A 164 -10.23 4.13 -1.14
CA SER A 164 -9.69 5.14 -0.26
C SER A 164 -10.61 5.44 0.93
N THR A 165 -10.06 6.08 1.97
CA THR A 165 -10.86 6.61 3.09
C THR A 165 -11.82 7.71 2.63
N GLN A 166 -11.47 8.45 1.57
CA GLN A 166 -12.31 9.46 0.94
C GLN A 166 -13.56 8.83 0.29
N GLU A 167 -13.43 7.64 -0.33
CA GLU A 167 -14.59 6.88 -0.83
C GLU A 167 -15.49 6.47 0.33
N GLY A 168 -14.94 5.88 1.39
CA GLY A 168 -15.69 5.51 2.60
C GLY A 168 -16.38 6.73 3.23
N PHE A 169 -15.72 7.87 3.30
CA PHE A 169 -16.32 9.11 3.79
C PHE A 169 -17.51 9.54 2.94
N VAL A 170 -17.39 9.60 1.63
CA VAL A 170 -18.46 10.04 0.72
C VAL A 170 -19.63 9.06 0.71
N VAL A 171 -19.33 7.74 0.71
CA VAL A 171 -20.37 6.70 0.59
C VAL A 171 -20.99 6.38 1.95
N ASP A 172 -20.18 6.05 2.94
CA ASP A 172 -20.66 5.50 4.20
C ASP A 172 -20.99 6.58 5.23
N THR A 173 -20.15 7.62 5.32
CA THR A 173 -20.35 8.69 6.30
C THR A 173 -21.36 9.70 5.82
N LEU A 174 -21.26 10.18 4.59
CA LEU A 174 -22.20 11.14 4.03
C LEU A 174 -23.45 10.46 3.46
N GLY A 175 -23.42 9.19 3.10
CA GLY A 175 -24.52 8.48 2.46
C GLY A 175 -24.81 8.98 1.05
N SER A 176 -23.81 9.53 0.34
CA SER A 176 -24.00 10.00 -1.03
C SER A 176 -24.22 8.82 -1.98
N THR A 177 -25.18 8.96 -2.87
CA THR A 177 -25.43 8.02 -3.98
C THR A 177 -24.92 8.55 -5.32
N ASN A 178 -24.47 9.80 -5.36
CA ASN A 178 -23.95 10.46 -6.54
C ASN A 178 -22.44 10.61 -6.42
N TYR A 179 -21.71 9.54 -6.72
CA TYR A 179 -20.25 9.58 -6.72
C TYR A 179 -19.68 8.78 -7.88
N LYS A 180 -18.43 9.05 -8.20
CA LYS A 180 -17.66 8.34 -9.21
C LYS A 180 -16.36 7.84 -8.57
N SER A 181 -16.24 6.53 -8.47
CA SER A 181 -15.06 5.87 -7.94
C SER A 181 -14.18 5.41 -9.10
N LEU A 182 -12.96 5.95 -9.18
CA LEU A 182 -11.95 5.57 -10.17
C LEU A 182 -10.66 5.14 -9.47
N THR A 183 -9.86 4.32 -10.15
CA THR A 183 -8.61 3.80 -9.58
C THR A 183 -7.51 4.84 -9.53
N LYS A 184 -7.54 5.85 -10.41
CA LYS A 184 -6.44 6.82 -10.59
C LYS A 184 -6.88 8.27 -10.43
N ILE A 185 -6.07 9.06 -9.72
CA ILE A 185 -6.31 10.51 -9.55
C ILE A 185 -6.30 11.26 -10.89
N PRO A 186 -5.38 11.02 -11.84
CA PRO A 186 -5.42 11.68 -13.14
C PRO A 186 -6.74 11.49 -13.90
N ASP A 187 -7.35 10.31 -13.81
CA ASP A 187 -8.66 10.05 -14.44
C ASP A 187 -9.78 10.87 -13.78
N LEU A 188 -9.76 11.02 -12.45
CA LEU A 188 -10.68 11.89 -11.73
C LEU A 188 -10.51 13.36 -12.13
N MET A 189 -9.27 13.82 -12.31
CA MET A 189 -8.99 15.18 -12.78
C MET A 189 -9.57 15.45 -14.18
N LEU A 190 -9.45 14.49 -15.09
CA LEU A 190 -10.08 14.58 -16.43
C LEU A 190 -11.61 14.60 -16.35
N GLU A 191 -12.21 13.78 -15.48
CA GLU A 191 -13.66 13.78 -15.26
C GLU A 191 -14.17 15.11 -14.71
N LEU A 192 -13.42 15.74 -13.78
CA LEU A 192 -13.73 17.05 -13.25
C LEU A 192 -13.64 18.14 -14.33
N GLN A 193 -12.57 18.14 -15.13
CA GLN A 193 -12.41 19.11 -16.23
C GLN A 193 -13.52 18.97 -17.28
N ASN A 194 -13.94 17.74 -17.59
CA ASN A 194 -15.01 17.46 -18.56
C ASN A 194 -16.42 17.72 -18.00
N GLY A 195 -16.57 18.05 -16.72
CA GLY A 195 -17.85 18.32 -16.06
C GLY A 195 -18.69 17.07 -15.79
N ASN A 196 -18.08 15.88 -15.83
CA ASN A 196 -18.74 14.61 -15.52
C ASN A 196 -18.87 14.39 -13.99
N ILE A 197 -18.01 15.04 -13.21
CA ILE A 197 -18.09 15.17 -11.75
C ILE A 197 -18.00 16.65 -11.36
N ASP A 198 -18.42 16.98 -10.16
CA ASP A 198 -18.48 18.37 -9.67
C ASP A 198 -17.34 18.69 -8.72
N ALA A 199 -16.81 17.71 -8.04
CA ALA A 199 -15.73 17.84 -7.08
C ALA A 199 -14.94 16.54 -6.95
N ILE A 200 -13.69 16.61 -6.45
CA ILE A 200 -12.86 15.47 -6.03
C ILE A 200 -12.52 15.68 -4.56
N VAL A 201 -12.71 14.67 -3.72
CA VAL A 201 -12.18 14.65 -2.34
C VAL A 201 -10.85 13.89 -2.36
N THR A 202 -9.78 14.53 -1.90
CA THR A 202 -8.42 13.97 -1.87
C THR A 202 -7.54 14.69 -0.84
N GLY A 203 -6.35 14.16 -0.56
CA GLY A 203 -5.38 14.78 0.32
C GLY A 203 -4.93 16.16 -0.17
N LYS A 204 -4.62 17.04 0.78
CA LYS A 204 -4.26 18.43 0.49
C LYS A 204 -2.99 18.54 -0.36
N ASN A 205 -1.97 17.74 -0.09
CA ASN A 205 -0.73 17.77 -0.87
C ASN A 205 -0.97 17.29 -2.30
N VAL A 206 -1.77 16.23 -2.47
CA VAL A 206 -2.17 15.72 -3.80
C VAL A 206 -2.96 16.78 -4.55
N ALA A 207 -3.91 17.43 -3.89
CA ALA A 207 -4.67 18.52 -4.49
C ALA A 207 -3.75 19.67 -4.93
N ALA A 208 -2.77 20.07 -4.10
CA ALA A 208 -1.85 21.16 -4.39
C ALA A 208 -1.03 20.90 -5.66
N ILE A 209 -0.51 19.67 -5.85
CA ILE A 209 0.21 19.29 -7.07
C ILE A 209 -0.73 19.25 -8.28
N ASN A 210 -1.90 18.63 -8.14
CA ASN A 210 -2.80 18.46 -9.27
C ASN A 210 -3.36 19.79 -9.79
N VAL A 211 -3.68 20.77 -8.93
CA VAL A 211 -4.18 22.07 -9.40
C VAL A 211 -3.14 22.90 -10.12
N GLN A 212 -1.86 22.57 -10.00
CA GLN A 212 -0.79 23.17 -10.81
C GLN A 212 -0.66 22.54 -12.19
N ASN A 213 -0.89 21.21 -12.27
CA ASN A 213 -0.70 20.41 -13.47
C ASN A 213 -1.93 20.36 -14.37
N TYR A 214 -3.12 20.70 -13.85
CA TYR A 214 -4.37 20.71 -14.60
C TYR A 214 -4.98 22.10 -14.69
N ASP A 215 -5.28 22.54 -15.91
CA ASP A 215 -5.96 23.80 -16.14
C ASP A 215 -7.41 23.80 -15.63
N ASN A 216 -7.91 24.97 -15.28
CA ASN A 216 -9.32 25.23 -14.91
C ASN A 216 -9.83 24.46 -13.68
N VAL A 217 -8.93 24.05 -12.80
CA VAL A 217 -9.27 23.48 -11.50
C VAL A 217 -8.66 24.29 -10.36
N ALA A 218 -9.21 24.20 -9.16
CA ALA A 218 -8.75 24.92 -7.97
C ALA A 218 -9.12 24.12 -6.70
N ILE A 219 -8.44 24.40 -5.61
CA ILE A 219 -8.82 23.88 -4.29
C ILE A 219 -9.99 24.73 -3.76
N GLY A 220 -11.04 24.08 -3.28
CA GLY A 220 -12.18 24.74 -2.64
C GLY A 220 -11.77 25.46 -1.36
N ASN A 221 -12.47 26.56 -1.06
CA ASN A 221 -12.16 27.43 0.10
C ASN A 221 -12.76 26.93 1.43
N SER A 222 -13.32 25.72 1.46
CA SER A 222 -14.00 25.17 2.64
C SER A 222 -13.18 24.11 3.36
N ASN A 223 -13.48 23.90 4.62
CA ASN A 223 -12.92 22.82 5.44
C ASN A 223 -13.75 21.53 5.30
N VAL A 224 -14.13 21.19 4.08
CA VAL A 224 -14.85 19.95 3.77
C VAL A 224 -13.90 18.78 3.90
N GLY A 225 -14.37 17.69 4.50
CA GLY A 225 -13.57 16.50 4.73
C GLY A 225 -12.69 16.56 5.99
N GLU A 226 -12.85 17.57 6.87
CA GLU A 226 -12.13 17.58 8.17
C GLU A 226 -12.39 16.34 9.03
N ASN A 227 -13.53 15.67 8.80
CA ASN A 227 -13.88 14.41 9.47
C ASN A 227 -13.39 13.16 8.71
N CYS A 228 -12.70 13.34 7.60
CA CYS A 228 -12.04 12.29 6.86
C CYS A 228 -10.53 12.41 7.12
N GLU A 229 -9.99 11.53 7.92
CA GLU A 229 -8.55 11.52 8.21
C GLU A 229 -7.78 11.02 7.00
N GLU A 230 -6.63 11.65 6.75
CA GLU A 230 -5.61 11.16 5.83
C GLU A 230 -4.29 11.08 6.56
N SER A 231 -3.73 9.88 6.59
CA SER A 231 -2.45 9.61 7.23
C SER A 231 -1.74 8.46 6.54
N GLY A 232 -0.43 8.44 6.64
CA GLY A 232 0.40 7.38 6.10
C GLY A 232 0.97 6.49 7.19
N ALA A 233 0.75 5.18 7.07
CA ALA A 233 1.44 4.15 7.82
C ALA A 233 1.90 3.03 6.88
N VAL A 234 2.97 2.34 7.24
CA VAL A 234 3.43 1.16 6.50
C VAL A 234 2.52 -0.01 6.82
N ALA A 235 1.87 -0.58 5.81
CA ALA A 235 1.05 -1.76 5.99
C ALA A 235 1.86 -3.04 5.73
N LEU A 236 1.60 -4.06 6.54
CA LEU A 236 2.19 -5.40 6.48
C LEU A 236 1.08 -6.45 6.49
N LYS A 237 1.36 -7.63 5.94
CA LYS A 237 0.44 -8.76 6.04
C LYS A 237 0.17 -9.07 7.52
N LYS A 238 -1.09 -9.33 7.87
CA LYS A 238 -1.46 -9.69 9.25
C LYS A 238 -0.79 -10.99 9.68
N SER A 239 0.16 -10.92 10.65
CA SER A 239 0.91 -12.10 11.08
C SER A 239 1.71 -11.84 12.36
N ASP A 240 1.72 -12.82 13.27
CA ASP A 240 2.59 -12.80 14.46
C ASP A 240 4.10 -12.87 14.11
N SER A 241 4.47 -13.13 12.85
CA SER A 241 5.85 -13.15 12.38
C SER A 241 6.42 -11.78 12.01
N ASN A 242 5.62 -10.71 12.11
CA ASN A 242 5.99 -9.37 11.70
C ASN A 242 6.62 -8.53 12.82
N ASP A 243 6.57 -8.96 14.08
CA ASP A 243 6.93 -8.13 15.23
C ASP A 243 8.30 -7.44 15.08
N SER A 244 9.33 -8.19 14.66
CA SER A 244 10.68 -7.67 14.45
C SER A 244 10.77 -6.67 13.30
N LEU A 245 9.99 -6.87 12.21
CA LEU A 245 9.93 -5.97 11.07
C LEU A 245 9.18 -4.69 11.44
N VAL A 246 8.05 -4.79 12.13
CA VAL A 246 7.28 -3.62 12.61
C VAL A 246 8.12 -2.79 13.59
N GLU A 247 8.83 -3.43 14.53
CA GLU A 247 9.72 -2.73 15.45
C GLU A 247 10.85 -1.98 14.72
N LEU A 248 11.46 -2.63 13.71
CA LEU A 248 12.49 -1.98 12.88
C LEU A 248 11.91 -0.80 12.10
N ILE A 249 10.75 -0.96 11.45
CA ILE A 249 10.08 0.10 10.70
C ILE A 249 9.77 1.29 11.60
N ASN A 250 9.17 1.04 12.79
CA ASN A 250 8.85 2.10 13.74
C ASN A 250 10.11 2.84 14.22
N LYS A 251 11.22 2.12 14.43
CA LYS A 251 12.51 2.73 14.78
C LYS A 251 13.02 3.63 13.64
N VAL A 252 12.88 3.20 12.37
CA VAL A 252 13.27 4.01 11.20
C VAL A 252 12.39 5.26 11.12
N ILE A 253 11.07 5.10 11.18
CA ILE A 253 10.12 6.22 11.15
C ILE A 253 10.47 7.25 12.24
N LYS A 254 10.62 6.79 13.48
CA LYS A 254 10.99 7.67 14.59
C LYS A 254 12.31 8.40 14.35
N LYS A 255 13.33 7.71 13.86
CA LYS A 255 14.62 8.31 13.53
C LYS A 255 14.47 9.39 12.45
N LEU A 256 13.73 9.13 11.38
CA LEU A 256 13.46 10.10 10.31
C LEU A 256 12.71 11.33 10.85
N GLN A 257 11.73 11.14 11.74
CA GLN A 257 11.00 12.24 12.41
C GLN A 257 11.92 13.06 13.31
N ASP A 258 12.70 12.40 14.18
CA ASP A 258 13.62 13.05 15.12
C ASP A 258 14.73 13.85 14.38
N GLU A 259 15.14 13.41 13.19
CA GLU A 259 16.15 14.06 12.34
C GLU A 259 15.56 15.11 11.38
N GLY A 260 14.22 15.30 11.32
CA GLY A 260 13.53 16.19 10.38
C GLY A 260 13.55 15.71 8.92
N LYS A 261 13.91 14.45 8.70
CA LYS A 261 14.00 13.85 7.35
C LYS A 261 12.64 13.62 6.71
N VAL A 262 11.59 13.41 7.51
CA VAL A 262 10.22 13.29 7.00
C VAL A 262 9.81 14.55 6.24
N ASP A 263 10.05 15.73 6.84
CA ASP A 263 9.76 17.02 6.18
C ASP A 263 10.66 17.24 4.96
N GLU A 264 11.95 16.89 5.05
CA GLU A 264 12.91 16.99 3.95
C GLU A 264 12.46 16.15 2.75
N TYR A 265 12.10 14.87 2.96
CA TYR A 265 11.62 13.97 1.89
C TYR A 265 10.33 14.48 1.25
N MET A 266 9.39 15.00 2.05
CA MET A 266 8.17 15.61 1.52
C MET A 266 8.49 16.83 0.64
N GLN A 267 9.37 17.73 1.07
CA GLN A 267 9.76 18.90 0.27
C GLN A 267 10.49 18.51 -1.01
N GLU A 268 11.36 17.51 -0.97
CA GLU A 268 12.04 16.97 -2.15
C GLU A 268 11.05 16.35 -3.14
N ALA A 269 10.08 15.58 -2.63
CA ALA A 269 9.04 14.97 -3.45
C ALA A 269 8.14 16.01 -4.12
N ILE A 270 7.70 17.05 -3.39
CA ILE A 270 6.93 18.16 -3.94
C ILE A 270 7.72 18.85 -5.06
N LYS A 271 8.98 19.20 -4.79
CA LYS A 271 9.83 19.84 -5.80
C LYS A 271 9.99 18.99 -7.05
N LEU A 272 10.19 17.67 -6.88
CA LEU A 272 10.34 16.75 -8.01
C LEU A 272 9.03 16.62 -8.79
N ALA A 273 7.88 16.65 -8.11
CA ALA A 273 6.56 16.63 -8.74
C ALA A 273 6.26 17.91 -9.54
N ASP A 274 6.72 19.08 -9.07
CA ASP A 274 6.57 20.36 -9.76
C ASP A 274 7.45 20.46 -11.02
N GLU A 275 8.47 19.62 -11.17
CA GLU A 275 9.40 19.59 -12.30
C GLU A 275 8.95 18.65 -13.44
N GLN A 276 7.86 17.86 -13.26
CA GLN A 276 7.34 16.93 -14.25
C GLN A 276 6.25 17.58 -15.13
#